data_41425f0a1d5d359d30d7ee71e9194e03
#
_entry.id   41425f0a1d5d359d30d7ee71e9194e03
#
_cell.length_a   1.000
_cell.length_b   1.000
_cell.length_c   1.000
_cell.angle_alpha   90.00
_cell.angle_beta   90.00
_cell.angle_gamma   90.00
#
_symmetry.space_group_name_H-M   'P 1'
#
loop_
_entity.id
_entity.type
_entity.pdbx_description
1 polymer ?
#
loop_
_entity_poly.entity_id
_entity_poly.type
_entity_poly.pdbx_seq_one_letter_code
_entity_poly.pdbx_strand_id
1 'polypeptide(L)'
;AFISPDTTTRSLVILAEGTYKLQKVDVIFPVLHGMNGEDGTVQGLFELSKIPYVGCGVLASAVSMDKVYTKIIVDHIGIDQAKFVHVRESDFEHLEEAMDRVEKEIPYPIFVKPSCAGSSKGVSKAENRKELEAALYEAVKHDRNILCEETIVGREVECAVLGAVSYTHLRAHET
;
A
#
# COMPACT_ATOMS: atom_id res chain seq x y z
N ALA A 1 26.56 1.52 2.23
CA ALA A 1 26.43 1.50 0.77
C ALA A 1 25.13 2.23 0.37
N PHE A 2 25.09 2.78 -0.82
CA PHE A 2 23.88 3.38 -1.41
C PHE A 2 23.92 3.24 -2.93
N ILE A 3 22.75 3.36 -3.56
CA ILE A 3 22.60 3.40 -5.00
C ILE A 3 22.71 4.87 -5.42
N SER A 4 23.62 5.17 -6.35
CA SER A 4 23.73 6.49 -6.94
C SER A 4 22.60 6.71 -7.96
N PRO A 5 21.92 7.87 -7.97
CA PRO A 5 21.00 8.25 -9.04
C PRO A 5 21.73 8.58 -10.37
N ASP A 6 23.06 8.59 -10.36
CA ASP A 6 23.88 8.81 -11.56
C ASP A 6 23.82 7.58 -12.49
N THR A 7 23.20 7.78 -13.64
CA THR A 7 22.98 6.74 -14.65
C THR A 7 24.27 6.20 -15.29
N THR A 8 25.39 6.92 -15.16
CA THR A 8 26.67 6.53 -15.75
C THR A 8 27.37 5.45 -14.94
N THR A 9 27.14 5.40 -13.63
CA THR A 9 27.83 4.46 -12.74
C THR A 9 27.18 3.09 -12.70
N ARG A 10 25.83 3.02 -12.67
CA ARG A 10 25.05 1.76 -12.51
C ARG A 10 25.64 0.84 -11.45
N SER A 11 25.93 1.38 -10.29
CA SER A 11 26.72 0.70 -9.26
C SER A 11 26.20 1.04 -7.86
N LEU A 12 26.46 0.11 -6.93
CA LEU A 12 26.43 0.44 -5.50
C LEU A 12 27.71 1.22 -5.17
N VAL A 13 27.54 2.32 -4.47
CA VAL A 13 28.64 3.07 -3.87
C VAL A 13 28.83 2.55 -2.45
N ILE A 14 29.96 1.90 -2.20
CA ILE A 14 30.32 1.34 -0.91
C ILE A 14 31.35 2.26 -0.28
N LEU A 15 30.99 2.89 0.86
CA LEU A 15 31.89 3.74 1.62
C LEU A 15 32.67 2.88 2.61
N ALA A 16 33.98 3.02 2.65
CA ALA A 16 34.85 2.33 3.61
C ALA A 16 36.11 3.19 3.87
N GLU A 17 36.43 3.40 5.12
CA GLU A 17 37.70 4.01 5.61
C GLU A 17 38.10 5.31 4.89
N GLY A 18 37.16 6.24 4.69
CA GLY A 18 37.43 7.53 4.06
C GLY A 18 37.55 7.51 2.53
N THR A 19 37.32 6.35 1.91
CA THR A 19 37.30 6.16 0.44
C THR A 19 35.98 5.54 0.01
N TYR A 20 35.79 5.35 -1.29
CA TYR A 20 34.65 4.63 -1.83
C TYR A 20 35.06 3.60 -2.89
N LYS A 21 34.23 2.57 -2.99
CA LYS A 21 34.35 1.55 -4.04
C LYS A 21 33.03 1.48 -4.80
N LEU A 22 33.11 1.37 -6.12
CA LEU A 22 31.96 1.11 -6.98
C LEU A 22 31.83 -0.40 -7.22
N GLN A 23 30.66 -0.93 -6.88
CA GLN A 23 30.30 -2.31 -7.18
C GLN A 23 29.23 -2.31 -8.26
N LYS A 24 29.59 -2.73 -9.48
CA LYS A 24 28.64 -2.81 -10.59
C LYS A 24 27.47 -3.73 -10.24
N VAL A 25 26.26 -3.31 -10.63
CA VAL A 25 25.02 -4.03 -10.41
C VAL A 25 24.31 -4.16 -11.75
N ASP A 26 24.00 -5.38 -12.17
CA ASP A 26 23.33 -5.65 -13.43
C ASP A 26 21.79 -5.67 -13.26
N VAL A 27 21.31 -6.14 -12.10
CA VAL A 27 19.88 -6.19 -11.74
C VAL A 27 19.71 -6.11 -10.23
N ILE A 28 18.61 -5.49 -9.80
CA ILE A 28 18.21 -5.40 -8.39
C ILE A 28 17.03 -6.34 -8.16
N PHE A 29 17.10 -7.16 -7.12
CA PHE A 29 15.97 -7.94 -6.63
C PHE A 29 15.64 -7.46 -5.20
N PRO A 30 14.72 -6.47 -5.05
CA PRO A 30 14.41 -5.92 -3.75
C PRO A 30 13.57 -6.91 -2.94
N VAL A 31 14.00 -7.18 -1.70
CA VAL A 31 13.23 -7.92 -0.70
C VAL A 31 12.99 -6.96 0.46
N LEU A 32 12.07 -6.04 0.22
CA LEU A 32 11.73 -4.94 1.13
C LEU A 32 10.24 -4.99 1.42
N HIS A 33 9.84 -4.53 2.61
CA HIS A 33 8.45 -4.52 3.05
C HIS A 33 8.02 -3.15 3.56
N GLY A 34 6.76 -2.80 3.29
CA GLY A 34 6.12 -1.61 3.80
C GLY A 34 6.62 -0.30 3.19
N MET A 35 6.51 0.76 3.99
CA MET A 35 6.85 2.12 3.60
C MET A 35 8.31 2.23 3.11
N ASN A 36 8.51 3.00 2.04
CA ASN A 36 9.73 3.17 1.27
C ASN A 36 10.19 1.94 0.48
N GLY A 37 9.73 0.73 0.81
CA GLY A 37 10.09 -0.50 0.11
C GLY A 37 9.09 -0.91 -0.97
N GLU A 38 7.79 -0.70 -0.71
CA GLU A 38 6.69 -1.16 -1.56
C GLU A 38 5.84 -0.03 -2.15
N ASP A 39 6.06 1.23 -1.75
CA ASP A 39 5.25 2.40 -2.07
C ASP A 39 5.72 3.21 -3.30
N GLY A 40 6.67 2.70 -4.06
CA GLY A 40 7.24 3.40 -5.21
C GLY A 40 8.49 4.23 -4.90
N THR A 41 8.80 4.50 -3.63
CA THR A 41 9.92 5.36 -3.23
C THR A 41 11.28 4.77 -3.67
N VAL A 42 11.56 3.54 -3.29
CA VAL A 42 12.81 2.87 -3.70
C VAL A 42 12.83 2.54 -5.20
N GLN A 43 11.66 2.23 -5.78
CA GLN A 43 11.52 2.03 -7.22
C GLN A 43 11.90 3.29 -8.00
N GLY A 44 11.52 4.47 -7.49
CA GLY A 44 11.96 5.76 -8.06
C GLY A 44 13.47 5.92 -8.06
N LEU A 45 14.17 5.49 -7.02
CA LEU A 45 15.63 5.48 -6.99
C LEU A 45 16.22 4.51 -8.04
N PHE A 46 15.62 3.34 -8.22
CA PHE A 46 16.06 2.38 -9.25
C PHE A 46 15.85 2.94 -10.66
N GLU A 47 14.71 3.59 -10.92
CA GLU A 47 14.46 4.29 -12.19
C GLU A 47 15.48 5.40 -12.46
N LEU A 48 15.81 6.20 -11.47
CA LEU A 48 16.83 7.25 -11.58
C LEU A 48 18.21 6.67 -11.89
N SER A 49 18.58 5.55 -11.27
CA SER A 49 19.88 4.90 -11.47
C SER A 49 19.99 4.14 -12.80
N LYS A 50 18.86 3.92 -13.50
CA LYS A 50 18.78 3.09 -14.70
C LYS A 50 19.32 1.65 -14.51
N ILE A 51 19.23 1.13 -13.30
CA ILE A 51 19.53 -0.28 -13.02
C ILE A 51 18.21 -1.05 -13.12
N PRO A 52 18.13 -2.09 -13.96
CA PRO A 52 16.95 -2.95 -14.02
C PRO A 52 16.63 -3.57 -12.66
N TYR A 53 15.35 -3.72 -12.35
CA TYR A 53 14.95 -4.34 -11.09
C TYR A 53 13.74 -5.25 -11.29
N VAL A 54 13.58 -6.21 -10.38
CA VAL A 54 12.44 -7.13 -10.33
C VAL A 54 11.36 -6.50 -9.44
N GLY A 55 10.15 -6.45 -9.93
CA GLY A 55 8.99 -5.92 -9.19
C GLY A 55 8.16 -4.93 -9.99
N CYS A 56 7.20 -4.33 -9.32
CA CYS A 56 6.31 -3.33 -9.90
C CYS A 56 7.05 -2.00 -10.10
N GLY A 57 6.68 -1.25 -11.14
CA GLY A 57 7.16 0.12 -11.35
C GLY A 57 6.60 1.11 -10.31
N VAL A 58 7.10 2.35 -10.34
CA VAL A 58 6.78 3.40 -9.36
C VAL A 58 5.28 3.59 -9.19
N LEU A 59 4.54 3.80 -10.28
CA LEU A 59 3.10 4.05 -10.21
C LEU A 59 2.34 2.87 -9.64
N ALA A 60 2.61 1.65 -10.13
CA ALA A 60 1.93 0.46 -9.66
C ALA A 60 2.20 0.19 -8.18
N SER A 61 3.44 0.36 -7.73
CA SER A 61 3.82 0.25 -6.32
C SER A 61 3.09 1.27 -5.44
N ALA A 62 3.09 2.55 -5.84
CA ALA A 62 2.42 3.62 -5.10
C ALA A 62 0.91 3.39 -4.97
N VAL A 63 0.25 3.05 -6.08
CA VAL A 63 -1.20 2.77 -6.10
C VAL A 63 -1.54 1.54 -5.27
N SER A 64 -0.78 0.46 -5.41
CA SER A 64 -1.05 -0.80 -4.69
C SER A 64 -0.80 -0.68 -3.18
N MET A 65 0.07 0.23 -2.76
CA MET A 65 0.29 0.50 -1.34
C MET A 65 -0.85 1.30 -0.71
N ASP A 66 -1.50 2.18 -1.48
CA ASP A 66 -2.64 2.99 -1.03
C ASP A 66 -3.95 2.23 -1.25
N LYS A 67 -4.55 1.73 -0.15
CA LYS A 67 -5.78 0.92 -0.17
C LYS A 67 -6.96 1.67 -0.78
N VAL A 68 -7.06 2.99 -0.55
CA VAL A 68 -8.16 3.81 -1.10
C VAL A 68 -8.02 3.91 -2.61
N TYR A 69 -6.85 4.26 -3.12
CA TYR A 69 -6.63 4.35 -4.56
C TYR A 69 -6.71 2.99 -5.25
N THR A 70 -6.21 1.93 -4.63
CA THR A 70 -6.39 0.56 -5.13
C THR A 70 -7.88 0.26 -5.32
N LYS A 71 -8.70 0.53 -4.30
CA LYS A 71 -10.14 0.27 -4.37
C LYS A 71 -10.87 1.10 -5.43
N ILE A 72 -10.51 2.37 -5.58
CA ILE A 72 -11.07 3.23 -6.63
C ILE A 72 -10.78 2.66 -8.02
N ILE A 73 -9.56 2.17 -8.26
CA ILE A 73 -9.18 1.58 -9.54
C ILE A 73 -9.90 0.25 -9.76
N VAL A 74 -9.94 -0.61 -8.74
CA VAL A 74 -10.62 -1.91 -8.80
C VAL A 74 -12.11 -1.73 -9.10
N ASP A 75 -12.76 -0.74 -8.48
CA ASP A 75 -14.15 -0.37 -8.73
C ASP A 75 -14.35 0.10 -10.18
N HIS A 76 -13.46 0.99 -10.65
CA HIS A 76 -13.52 1.51 -12.02
C HIS A 76 -13.42 0.44 -13.10
N ILE A 77 -12.63 -0.61 -12.87
CA ILE A 77 -12.49 -1.74 -13.82
C ILE A 77 -13.55 -2.83 -13.63
N GLY A 78 -14.49 -2.64 -12.69
CA GLY A 78 -15.66 -3.51 -12.51
C GLY A 78 -15.34 -4.85 -11.84
N ILE A 79 -14.33 -4.93 -11.00
CA ILE A 79 -14.04 -6.11 -10.19
C ILE A 79 -14.77 -6.01 -8.86
N ASP A 80 -15.50 -7.07 -8.50
CA ASP A 80 -16.20 -7.15 -7.21
C ASP A 80 -15.24 -7.02 -6.04
N GLN A 81 -15.61 -6.19 -5.08
CA GLN A 81 -14.83 -5.95 -3.87
C GLN A 81 -15.73 -5.58 -2.70
N ALA A 82 -15.18 -5.63 -1.48
CA ALA A 82 -15.87 -5.13 -0.30
C ALA A 82 -16.27 -3.66 -0.48
N LYS A 83 -17.50 -3.30 -0.09
CA LYS A 83 -17.95 -1.91 -0.06
C LYS A 83 -17.03 -1.08 0.82
N PHE A 84 -16.81 0.16 0.42
CA PHE A 84 -15.91 1.03 1.16
C PHE A 84 -16.34 2.49 1.11
N VAL A 85 -15.93 3.22 2.12
CA VAL A 85 -16.05 4.69 2.20
C VAL A 85 -14.67 5.26 2.54
N HIS A 86 -14.25 6.26 1.79
CA HIS A 86 -13.05 7.03 2.07
C HIS A 86 -13.36 8.17 3.04
N VAL A 87 -12.65 8.21 4.17
CA VAL A 87 -12.67 9.31 5.15
C VAL A 87 -11.29 9.96 5.15
N ARG A 88 -11.24 11.29 5.08
CA ARG A 88 -10.01 12.09 5.09
C ARG A 88 -9.80 12.77 6.43
N GLU A 89 -8.56 13.10 6.74
CA GLU A 89 -8.23 13.95 7.90
C GLU A 89 -9.06 15.24 7.93
N SER A 90 -9.31 15.87 6.78
CA SER A 90 -10.16 17.07 6.67
C SER A 90 -11.61 16.86 7.07
N ASP A 91 -12.13 15.64 6.99
CA ASP A 91 -13.51 15.31 7.35
C ASP A 91 -13.71 15.34 8.89
N PHE A 92 -12.62 15.40 9.67
CA PHE A 92 -12.71 15.47 11.13
C PHE A 92 -13.25 16.81 11.64
N GLU A 93 -13.26 17.85 10.83
CA GLU A 93 -13.97 19.10 11.13
C GLU A 93 -15.50 18.91 11.16
N HIS A 94 -16.01 17.88 10.47
CA HIS A 94 -17.41 17.47 10.37
C HIS A 94 -17.55 15.95 10.55
N LEU A 95 -16.95 15.41 11.61
CA LEU A 95 -16.82 13.95 11.80
C LEU A 95 -18.17 13.22 11.86
N GLU A 96 -19.20 13.83 12.46
CA GLU A 96 -20.54 13.26 12.51
C GLU A 96 -21.10 13.00 11.10
N GLU A 97 -20.94 13.96 10.17
CA GLU A 97 -21.37 13.82 8.79
C GLU A 97 -20.57 12.74 8.04
N ALA A 98 -19.28 12.63 8.36
CA ALA A 98 -18.44 11.57 7.80
C ALA A 98 -18.88 10.19 8.29
N MET A 99 -19.17 10.04 9.58
CA MET A 99 -19.70 8.79 10.13
C MET A 99 -21.07 8.44 9.56
N ASP A 100 -21.97 9.41 9.40
CA ASP A 100 -23.27 9.20 8.76
C ASP A 100 -23.13 8.68 7.33
N ARG A 101 -22.16 9.19 6.59
CA ARG A 101 -21.81 8.72 5.24
C ARG A 101 -21.35 7.27 5.25
N VAL A 102 -20.51 6.90 6.23
CA VAL A 102 -20.02 5.51 6.39
C VAL A 102 -21.17 4.57 6.73
N GLU A 103 -21.98 4.91 7.75
CA GLU A 103 -23.09 4.08 8.22
C GLU A 103 -24.21 3.90 7.18
N LYS A 104 -24.38 4.87 6.29
CA LYS A 104 -25.36 4.78 5.18
C LYS A 104 -24.96 3.70 4.15
N GLU A 105 -23.66 3.54 3.90
CA GLU A 105 -23.16 2.65 2.85
C GLU A 105 -22.73 1.27 3.37
N ILE A 106 -22.31 1.20 4.63
CA ILE A 106 -21.67 0.02 5.22
C ILE A 106 -22.35 -0.35 6.54
N PRO A 107 -22.93 -1.56 6.64
CA PRO A 107 -23.46 -2.05 7.92
C PRO A 107 -22.32 -2.44 8.88
N TYR A 108 -22.57 -2.37 10.17
CA TYR A 108 -21.66 -2.91 11.17
C TYR A 108 -21.58 -4.44 11.13
N PRO A 109 -20.44 -5.05 11.44
CA PRO A 109 -19.19 -4.40 11.86
C PRO A 109 -18.41 -3.82 10.68
N ILE A 110 -17.69 -2.72 10.93
CA ILE A 110 -16.92 -1.97 9.94
C ILE A 110 -15.43 -2.09 10.25
N PHE A 111 -14.61 -2.42 9.27
CA PHE A 111 -13.17 -2.29 9.39
C PHE A 111 -12.71 -0.89 9.02
N VAL A 112 -11.91 -0.29 9.91
CA VAL A 112 -11.30 1.02 9.73
C VAL A 112 -9.80 0.83 9.60
N LYS A 113 -9.21 1.32 8.50
CA LYS A 113 -7.82 1.06 8.13
C LYS A 113 -7.16 2.35 7.63
N PRO A 114 -5.94 2.69 8.08
CA PRO A 114 -5.13 3.69 7.38
C PRO A 114 -4.85 3.24 5.95
N SER A 115 -4.83 4.15 4.97
CA SER A 115 -4.70 3.79 3.56
C SER A 115 -3.33 3.18 3.24
N CYS A 116 -2.24 3.81 3.69
CA CYS A 116 -0.87 3.41 3.35
C CYS A 116 -0.13 2.65 4.48
N ALA A 117 -0.84 2.13 5.50
CA ALA A 117 -0.20 1.36 6.56
C ALA A 117 -0.13 -0.13 6.22
N GLY A 118 1.04 -0.73 6.45
CA GLY A 118 1.24 -2.18 6.38
C GLY A 118 1.10 -2.88 7.75
N SER A 119 1.17 -4.20 7.75
CA SER A 119 1.20 -5.06 8.95
C SER A 119 0.08 -4.77 9.97
N SER A 120 -1.12 -4.51 9.50
CA SER A 120 -2.32 -4.21 10.32
C SER A 120 -2.17 -3.05 11.30
N LYS A 121 -1.19 -2.17 11.13
CA LYS A 121 -0.95 -1.02 11.99
C LYS A 121 -2.09 -0.02 11.85
N GLY A 122 -2.72 0.36 12.97
CA GLY A 122 -3.87 1.27 13.01
C GLY A 122 -5.17 0.70 12.45
N VAL A 123 -5.24 -0.61 12.21
CA VAL A 123 -6.47 -1.29 11.77
C VAL A 123 -7.33 -1.60 12.98
N SER A 124 -8.61 -1.24 12.91
CA SER A 124 -9.60 -1.51 13.96
C SER A 124 -10.89 -2.03 13.36
N LYS A 125 -11.63 -2.82 14.12
CA LYS A 125 -12.99 -3.28 13.81
C LYS A 125 -13.95 -2.57 14.73
N ALA A 126 -14.96 -1.91 14.18
CA ALA A 126 -15.98 -1.19 14.90
C ALA A 126 -17.32 -1.96 14.83
N GLU A 127 -17.94 -2.21 15.97
CA GLU A 127 -19.22 -2.91 16.07
C GLU A 127 -20.40 -1.92 16.21
N ASN A 128 -20.11 -0.63 16.44
CA ASN A 128 -21.07 0.44 16.63
C ASN A 128 -20.44 1.82 16.39
N ARG A 129 -21.28 2.88 16.37
CA ARG A 129 -20.86 4.26 16.10
C ARG A 129 -19.75 4.76 17.04
N LYS A 130 -19.83 4.45 18.34
CA LYS A 130 -18.81 4.87 19.30
C LYS A 130 -17.44 4.24 19.02
N GLU A 131 -17.45 2.99 18.61
CA GLU A 131 -16.22 2.29 18.23
C GLU A 131 -15.71 2.77 16.87
N LEU A 132 -16.62 3.14 15.94
CA LEU A 132 -16.25 3.75 14.66
C LEU A 132 -15.51 5.07 14.87
N GLU A 133 -16.03 5.94 15.74
CA GLU A 133 -15.37 7.19 16.10
C GLU A 133 -13.96 6.95 16.66
N ALA A 134 -13.85 6.06 17.63
CA ALA A 134 -12.55 5.71 18.23
C ALA A 134 -11.56 5.13 17.20
N ALA A 135 -12.05 4.27 16.30
CA ALA A 135 -11.26 3.69 15.22
C ALA A 135 -10.77 4.73 14.20
N LEU A 136 -11.59 5.71 13.86
CA LEU A 136 -11.22 6.83 13.00
C LEU A 136 -10.12 7.69 13.64
N TYR A 137 -10.25 8.03 14.93
CA TYR A 137 -9.21 8.74 15.66
C TYR A 137 -7.91 7.95 15.81
N GLU A 138 -7.96 6.62 15.83
CA GLU A 138 -6.73 5.81 15.82
C GLU A 138 -6.09 5.78 14.44
N ALA A 139 -6.89 5.54 13.38
CA ALA A 139 -6.40 5.42 12.03
C ALA A 139 -5.75 6.71 11.50
N VAL A 140 -6.30 7.89 11.82
CA VAL A 140 -5.77 9.18 11.37
C VAL A 140 -4.37 9.49 11.92
N LYS A 141 -3.96 8.88 13.01
CA LYS A 141 -2.59 9.00 13.54
C LYS A 141 -1.54 8.35 12.62
N HIS A 142 -1.97 7.47 11.73
CA HIS A 142 -1.11 6.69 10.85
C HIS A 142 -1.17 7.14 9.40
N ASP A 143 -2.31 7.67 8.94
CA ASP A 143 -2.49 8.18 7.59
C ASP A 143 -3.63 9.21 7.55
N ARG A 144 -3.48 10.20 6.70
CA ARG A 144 -4.52 11.22 6.42
C ARG A 144 -5.70 10.67 5.64
N ASN A 145 -5.53 9.55 4.95
CA ASN A 145 -6.55 8.83 4.22
C ASN A 145 -6.92 7.56 4.99
N ILE A 146 -8.18 7.41 5.27
CA ILE A 146 -8.74 6.29 6.03
C ILE A 146 -9.73 5.55 5.15
N LEU A 147 -9.61 4.24 5.12
CA LEU A 147 -10.55 3.34 4.48
C LEU A 147 -11.48 2.76 5.52
N CYS A 148 -12.78 3.01 5.40
CA CYS A 148 -13.82 2.26 6.09
C CYS A 148 -14.34 1.19 5.13
N GLU A 149 -14.38 -0.06 5.55
CA GLU A 149 -14.67 -1.20 4.69
C GLU A 149 -15.63 -2.17 5.36
N GLU A 150 -16.55 -2.75 4.59
CA GLU A 150 -17.45 -3.78 5.10
C GLU A 150 -16.69 -5.03 5.52
N THR A 151 -17.22 -5.70 6.54
CA THR A 151 -16.69 -6.99 6.98
C THR A 151 -17.19 -8.10 6.06
N ILE A 152 -16.28 -8.77 5.38
CA ILE A 152 -16.59 -9.98 4.62
C ILE A 152 -16.27 -11.21 5.51
N VAL A 153 -17.24 -12.07 5.67
CA VAL A 153 -17.04 -13.36 6.33
C VAL A 153 -16.76 -14.43 5.26
N GLY A 154 -15.58 -14.98 5.27
CA GLY A 154 -15.15 -15.94 4.26
C GLY A 154 -13.81 -16.57 4.58
N ARG A 155 -13.34 -17.44 3.68
CA ARG A 155 -12.00 -17.98 3.75
C ARG A 155 -11.01 -16.98 3.18
N GLU A 156 -9.97 -16.65 3.94
CA GLU A 156 -8.86 -15.84 3.47
C GLU A 156 -7.94 -16.67 2.57
N VAL A 157 -7.60 -16.12 1.41
CA VAL A 157 -6.69 -16.76 0.46
C VAL A 157 -5.72 -15.73 -0.09
N GLU A 158 -4.49 -16.15 -0.31
CA GLU A 158 -3.46 -15.32 -0.96
C GLU A 158 -3.17 -15.85 -2.37
N CYS A 159 -2.88 -14.94 -3.29
CA CYS A 159 -2.54 -15.26 -4.66
C CYS A 159 -1.25 -14.57 -5.04
N ALA A 160 -0.19 -15.36 -5.24
CA ALA A 160 1.08 -14.83 -5.72
C ALA A 160 1.06 -14.69 -7.25
N VAL A 161 1.51 -13.53 -7.74
CA VAL A 161 1.62 -13.25 -9.17
C VAL A 161 3.08 -13.04 -9.54
N LEU A 162 3.58 -13.83 -10.49
CA LEU A 162 4.93 -13.71 -11.03
C LEU A 162 4.86 -13.33 -12.51
N GLY A 163 5.50 -12.21 -12.88
CA GLY A 163 5.57 -11.73 -14.26
C GLY A 163 4.57 -10.63 -14.57
N ALA A 164 4.79 -9.93 -15.69
CA ALA A 164 3.95 -8.84 -16.19
C ALA A 164 3.50 -9.13 -17.63
N VAL A 165 3.00 -10.33 -17.88
CA VAL A 165 2.55 -10.77 -19.22
C VAL A 165 1.08 -11.11 -19.21
N SER A 166 0.46 -11.11 -20.39
CA SER A 166 -0.97 -11.36 -20.60
C SER A 166 -1.49 -12.72 -20.10
N TYR A 167 -0.59 -13.60 -19.68
CA TYR A 167 -0.89 -14.92 -19.14
C TYR A 167 -0.08 -15.17 -17.87
N THR A 168 -0.67 -14.91 -16.73
CA THR A 168 -0.13 -15.31 -15.43
C THR A 168 -0.77 -16.59 -14.97
N HIS A 169 0.05 -17.58 -14.64
CA HIS A 169 -0.43 -18.76 -13.91
C HIS A 169 -0.56 -18.36 -12.43
N LEU A 170 -1.78 -18.18 -12.00
CA LEU A 170 -2.09 -17.94 -10.59
C LEU A 170 -2.00 -19.25 -9.83
N ARG A 171 -1.16 -19.33 -8.83
CA ARG A 171 -1.19 -20.41 -7.84
C ARG A 171 -1.73 -19.85 -6.54
N ALA A 172 -2.89 -20.32 -6.13
CA ALA A 172 -3.38 -20.09 -4.78
C ALA A 172 -2.59 -20.98 -3.82
N HIS A 173 -1.97 -20.39 -2.80
CA HIS A 173 -1.45 -21.13 -1.66
C HIS A 173 -2.52 -21.13 -0.58
N GLU A 174 -2.98 -22.31 -0.21
CA GLU A 174 -3.80 -22.49 0.99
C GLU A 174 -2.84 -22.56 2.17
N THR A 175 -2.97 -21.61 3.10
CA THR A 175 -2.28 -21.62 4.39
C THR A 175 -3.13 -22.31 5.43
#